data_9b9cacaea70dd0954248b6cab1770fbf
#
_entry.id   9b9cacaea70dd0954248b6cab1770fbf
#
_cell.length_a   1.000
_cell.length_b   1.000
_cell.length_c   1.000
_cell.angle_alpha   90.00
_cell.angle_beta   90.00
_cell.angle_gamma   90.00
#
_symmetry.space_group_name_H-M   'P 1'
#
loop_
_entity.id
_entity.type
_entity.pdbx_description
1 polymer ?
#
loop_
_entity_poly.entity_id
_entity_poly.type
_entity_poly.pdbx_seq_one_letter_code
_entity_poly.pdbx_strand_id
1 'polypeptide(L)'
;MIRYLSSDLIVHLIIFQIVILAIALWNIMLARKARRHSPPPAFLPVSILVPARNEELNITACVKSLLAQDYPDFEVIVLDDSSSDGTLRVLQEIAQGEPRLTVLEGQPGPDLHPGKNWACSQLADAARGELLFFTDADTVHHPETLLKATAALEGESADLLTGYPRQVLQTWGEKLLVPFFSWAVLVFFPLGLAYRIPSAIFTTAVGQMMLFRKEAYRAIGGHAGVSQSIVDDLSLARKIHRDGFRWRVVSVSDLISCRMYRTSSQALEGFSKNLFAAFEFRLLPFIFAFLWLGILFLEPLVLLLINIAGKAPGANLGDLAVCLGLSILVWLIPYIHLGLPAWLALLYPVTVLANELSAARSLWLSLRGKLVWKDRVIEPSSWKWL
;
A
#
# COMPACT_ATOMS: atom_id res chain seq x y z
N MET A 1 -31.04 -30.84 -4.55
CA MET A 1 -30.44 -29.76 -5.34
C MET A 1 -29.58 -28.83 -4.48
N ILE A 2 -30.07 -28.20 -3.41
CA ILE A 2 -29.27 -27.30 -2.52
C ILE A 2 -28.10 -28.06 -1.85
N ARG A 3 -28.22 -29.32 -1.51
CA ARG A 3 -27.20 -30.15 -0.87
C ARG A 3 -25.97 -30.42 -1.76
N TYR A 4 -26.16 -30.60 -3.06
CA TYR A 4 -25.08 -30.78 -4.03
C TYR A 4 -24.37 -29.45 -4.35
N LEU A 5 -25.14 -28.37 -4.50
CA LEU A 5 -24.57 -27.03 -4.77
C LEU A 5 -23.67 -26.55 -3.64
N SER A 6 -23.99 -26.83 -2.36
CA SER A 6 -23.15 -26.44 -1.22
C SER A 6 -21.86 -27.25 -1.10
N SER A 7 -21.88 -28.56 -1.41
CA SER A 7 -20.69 -29.40 -1.39
C SER A 7 -19.71 -29.05 -2.51
N ASP A 8 -20.21 -28.92 -3.72
CA ASP A 8 -19.39 -28.58 -4.88
C ASP A 8 -18.75 -27.16 -4.72
N LEU A 9 -19.51 -26.19 -4.19
CA LEU A 9 -19.01 -24.87 -3.92
C LEU A 9 -17.85 -24.89 -2.92
N ILE A 10 -17.96 -25.62 -1.80
CA ILE A 10 -16.89 -25.71 -0.80
C ILE A 10 -15.62 -26.30 -1.41
N VAL A 11 -15.72 -27.32 -2.24
CA VAL A 11 -14.55 -27.88 -2.94
C VAL A 11 -13.89 -26.82 -3.85
N HIS A 12 -14.67 -26.02 -4.59
CA HIS A 12 -14.13 -24.93 -5.40
C HIS A 12 -13.46 -23.84 -4.56
N LEU A 13 -14.04 -23.49 -3.39
CA LEU A 13 -13.43 -22.54 -2.47
C LEU A 13 -12.09 -23.07 -1.91
N ILE A 14 -12.02 -24.36 -1.54
CA ILE A 14 -10.79 -25.02 -1.09
C ILE A 14 -9.71 -24.93 -2.19
N ILE A 15 -10.05 -25.29 -3.43
CA ILE A 15 -9.11 -25.22 -4.56
C ILE A 15 -8.61 -23.79 -4.76
N PHE A 16 -9.51 -22.82 -4.73
CA PHE A 16 -9.15 -21.41 -4.89
C PHE A 16 -8.26 -20.92 -3.74
N GLN A 17 -8.56 -21.30 -2.50
CA GLN A 17 -7.74 -20.96 -1.34
C GLN A 17 -6.32 -21.57 -1.41
N ILE A 18 -6.20 -22.79 -1.91
CA ILE A 18 -4.89 -23.43 -2.16
C ILE A 18 -4.10 -22.61 -3.21
N VAL A 19 -4.75 -22.18 -4.29
CA VAL A 19 -4.12 -21.39 -5.34
C VAL A 19 -3.63 -20.04 -4.79
N ILE A 20 -4.46 -19.30 -4.08
CA ILE A 20 -4.06 -18.00 -3.52
C ILE A 20 -3.03 -18.15 -2.39
N LEU A 21 -3.05 -19.24 -1.63
CA LEU A 21 -2.01 -19.56 -0.66
C LEU A 21 -0.67 -19.83 -1.36
N ALA A 22 -0.68 -20.58 -2.46
CA ALA A 22 0.52 -20.80 -3.28
C ALA A 22 1.05 -19.50 -3.88
N ILE A 23 0.18 -18.60 -4.36
CA ILE A 23 0.56 -17.25 -4.82
C ILE A 23 1.20 -16.46 -3.67
N ALA A 24 0.59 -16.46 -2.48
CA ALA A 24 1.13 -15.75 -1.31
C ALA A 24 2.53 -16.26 -0.93
N LEU A 25 2.72 -17.57 -0.87
CA LEU A 25 4.02 -18.18 -0.60
C LEU A 25 5.06 -17.81 -1.66
N TRP A 26 4.68 -17.85 -2.92
CA TRP A 26 5.57 -17.43 -4.02
C TRP A 26 5.93 -15.95 -3.93
N ASN A 27 4.95 -15.08 -3.69
CA ASN A 27 5.18 -13.65 -3.53
C ASN A 27 6.11 -13.34 -2.33
N ILE A 28 5.94 -14.03 -1.22
CA ILE A 28 6.83 -13.92 -0.05
C ILE A 28 8.27 -14.34 -0.37
N MET A 29 8.45 -15.35 -1.22
CA MET A 29 9.78 -15.75 -1.68
C MET A 29 10.38 -14.71 -2.64
N LEU A 30 9.57 -14.10 -3.50
CA LEU A 30 10.00 -13.07 -4.45
C LEU A 30 10.25 -11.72 -3.77
N ALA A 31 9.35 -11.27 -2.90
CA ALA A 31 9.51 -10.04 -2.12
C ALA A 31 10.53 -10.23 -1.00
N ARG A 32 11.78 -10.53 -1.38
CA ARG A 32 12.87 -10.71 -0.43
C ARG A 32 13.04 -9.45 0.42
N LYS A 33 13.47 -9.63 1.66
CA LYS A 33 13.83 -8.50 2.51
C LYS A 33 14.97 -7.72 1.86
N ALA A 34 14.85 -6.39 1.82
CA ALA A 34 15.87 -5.52 1.26
C ALA A 34 17.25 -5.75 1.90
N ARG A 35 17.29 -6.11 3.20
CA ARG A 35 18.53 -6.45 3.92
C ARG A 35 19.33 -7.64 3.36
N ARG A 36 18.73 -8.47 2.50
CA ARG A 36 19.40 -9.65 1.93
C ARG A 36 20.25 -9.34 0.71
N HIS A 37 20.17 -8.12 0.18
CA HIS A 37 20.99 -7.69 -0.95
C HIS A 37 22.38 -7.22 -0.44
N SER A 38 23.42 -7.55 -1.19
CA SER A 38 24.78 -7.05 -0.94
C SER A 38 24.86 -5.55 -1.20
N PRO A 39 25.74 -4.80 -0.52
CA PRO A 39 25.93 -3.39 -0.80
C PRO A 39 26.13 -3.13 -2.29
N PRO A 40 25.65 -1.98 -2.82
CA PRO A 40 25.81 -1.64 -4.23
C PRO A 40 27.30 -1.43 -4.56
N PRO A 41 27.72 -1.68 -5.80
CA PRO A 41 29.11 -1.49 -6.22
C PRO A 41 29.56 -0.03 -6.20
N ALA A 42 28.60 0.89 -6.30
CA ALA A 42 28.79 2.34 -6.19
C ALA A 42 27.62 2.97 -5.44
N PHE A 43 27.91 4.02 -4.68
CA PHE A 43 26.91 4.80 -3.95
C PHE A 43 26.45 5.97 -4.83
N LEU A 44 25.28 5.85 -5.44
CA LEU A 44 24.69 6.94 -6.21
C LEU A 44 24.06 7.98 -5.25
N PRO A 45 24.17 9.29 -5.55
CA PRO A 45 23.52 10.34 -4.75
C PRO A 45 22.00 10.13 -4.64
N VAL A 46 21.43 10.23 -3.43
CA VAL A 46 20.01 10.04 -3.15
C VAL A 46 19.36 11.31 -2.68
N SER A 47 18.24 11.72 -3.30
CA SER A 47 17.34 12.73 -2.74
C SER A 47 16.16 12.02 -2.07
N ILE A 48 16.02 12.21 -0.75
CA ILE A 48 14.86 11.74 0.03
C ILE A 48 13.81 12.84 -0.03
N LEU A 49 12.62 12.52 -0.51
CA LEU A 49 11.56 13.44 -0.88
C LEU A 49 10.30 13.16 -0.04
N VAL A 50 9.91 14.13 0.79
CA VAL A 50 8.82 13.97 1.76
C VAL A 50 7.76 15.05 1.53
N PRO A 51 6.58 14.73 0.98
CA PRO A 51 5.45 15.64 0.99
C PRO A 51 4.81 15.66 2.39
N ALA A 52 4.63 16.83 2.98
CA ALA A 52 4.04 16.99 4.30
C ALA A 52 2.83 17.93 4.25
N ARG A 53 1.73 17.51 4.89
CA ARG A 53 0.56 18.36 5.14
C ARG A 53 -0.14 17.94 6.42
N ASN A 54 -0.20 18.83 7.40
CA ASN A 54 -0.81 18.56 8.70
C ASN A 54 -0.23 17.29 9.36
N GLU A 55 1.09 17.28 9.54
CA GLU A 55 1.88 16.16 10.08
C GLU A 55 2.67 16.53 11.35
N GLU A 56 2.26 17.57 12.07
CA GLU A 56 2.95 18.06 13.27
C GLU A 56 3.31 16.94 14.25
N LEU A 57 2.45 15.93 14.39
CA LEU A 57 2.64 14.80 15.30
C LEU A 57 3.64 13.74 14.81
N ASN A 58 3.96 13.72 13.51
CA ASN A 58 4.77 12.67 12.88
C ASN A 58 6.10 13.21 12.37
N ILE A 59 6.12 14.43 11.86
CA ILE A 59 7.19 14.97 11.04
C ILE A 59 8.56 14.98 11.74
N THR A 60 8.59 15.24 13.06
CA THR A 60 9.85 15.22 13.82
C THR A 60 10.52 13.85 13.81
N ALA A 61 9.75 12.79 14.07
CA ALA A 61 10.27 11.43 14.09
C ALA A 61 10.70 10.98 12.67
N CYS A 62 9.91 11.31 11.66
CA CYS A 62 10.21 11.06 10.26
C CYS A 62 11.55 11.69 9.87
N VAL A 63 11.66 13.02 9.92
CA VAL A 63 12.84 13.76 9.47
C VAL A 63 14.10 13.36 10.23
N LYS A 64 14.02 13.22 11.56
CA LYS A 64 15.19 12.76 12.36
C LYS A 64 15.66 11.38 11.93
N SER A 65 14.76 10.46 11.62
CA SER A 65 15.10 9.11 11.14
C SER A 65 15.71 9.12 9.74
N LEU A 66 15.30 10.05 8.89
CA LEU A 66 15.86 10.24 7.55
C LEU A 66 17.25 10.88 7.59
N LEU A 67 17.47 11.85 8.47
CA LEU A 67 18.79 12.46 8.67
C LEU A 67 19.81 11.51 9.31
N ALA A 68 19.34 10.49 10.02
CA ALA A 68 20.17 9.46 10.65
C ALA A 68 20.56 8.30 9.72
N GLN A 69 20.37 8.43 8.41
CA GLN A 69 20.72 7.36 7.46
C GLN A 69 22.24 7.18 7.38
N ASP A 70 22.67 5.90 7.43
CA ASP A 70 24.04 5.47 7.18
C ASP A 70 24.28 5.31 5.68
N TYR A 71 24.41 6.46 4.99
CA TYR A 71 24.62 6.52 3.55
C TYR A 71 25.54 7.72 3.21
N PRO A 72 26.52 7.55 2.31
CA PRO A 72 27.58 8.55 2.14
C PRO A 72 27.12 9.87 1.50
N ASP A 73 26.19 9.81 0.54
CA ASP A 73 25.77 10.97 -0.24
C ASP A 73 24.25 11.02 -0.39
N PHE A 74 23.61 11.84 0.45
CA PHE A 74 22.16 12.06 0.39
C PHE A 74 21.76 13.44 0.89
N GLU A 75 20.61 13.88 0.42
CA GLU A 75 19.88 15.05 0.92
C GLU A 75 18.45 14.67 1.31
N VAL A 76 17.86 15.45 2.20
CA VAL A 76 16.45 15.35 2.59
C VAL A 76 15.74 16.63 2.16
N ILE A 77 14.70 16.51 1.37
CA ILE A 77 13.87 17.63 0.94
C ILE A 77 12.45 17.37 1.42
N VAL A 78 11.95 18.25 2.27
CA VAL A 78 10.58 18.20 2.77
C VAL A 78 9.80 19.39 2.22
N LEU A 79 8.64 19.13 1.63
CA LEU A 79 7.76 20.18 1.14
C LEU A 79 6.51 20.25 2.02
N ASP A 80 6.28 21.39 2.66
CA ASP A 80 5.04 21.71 3.34
C ASP A 80 3.96 22.14 2.35
N ASP A 81 2.95 21.31 2.15
CA ASP A 81 1.80 21.58 1.26
C ASP A 81 0.72 22.41 1.97
N SER A 82 1.06 23.61 2.40
CA SER A 82 0.15 24.56 3.06
C SER A 82 -0.52 23.95 4.31
N SER A 83 0.28 23.45 5.26
CA SER A 83 -0.21 22.95 6.54
C SER A 83 -0.86 24.06 7.36
N SER A 84 -1.92 23.72 8.07
CA SER A 84 -2.64 24.61 8.99
C SER A 84 -2.29 24.39 10.47
N ASP A 85 -1.48 23.34 10.76
CA ASP A 85 -0.94 23.01 12.08
C ASP A 85 0.51 23.49 12.25
N GLY A 86 1.22 23.00 13.25
CA GLY A 86 2.62 23.36 13.52
C GLY A 86 3.66 22.71 12.63
N THR A 87 3.29 21.99 11.55
CA THR A 87 4.22 21.21 10.71
C THR A 87 5.37 22.07 10.15
N LEU A 88 5.05 23.19 9.50
CA LEU A 88 6.07 24.08 8.91
C LEU A 88 7.03 24.64 9.96
N ARG A 89 6.49 25.10 11.13
CA ARG A 89 7.31 25.61 12.22
C ARG A 89 8.30 24.56 12.71
N VAL A 90 7.83 23.32 12.94
CA VAL A 90 8.68 22.21 13.39
C VAL A 90 9.77 21.90 12.36
N LEU A 91 9.45 21.90 11.07
CA LEU A 91 10.43 21.69 9.99
C LEU A 91 11.50 22.77 9.97
N GLN A 92 11.12 24.04 10.09
CA GLN A 92 12.04 25.18 10.14
C GLN A 92 12.98 25.11 11.34
N GLU A 93 12.46 24.67 12.52
CA GLU A 93 13.27 24.47 13.73
C GLU A 93 14.32 23.36 13.53
N ILE A 94 13.96 22.24 12.90
CA ILE A 94 14.89 21.13 12.62
C ILE A 94 15.96 21.56 11.59
N ALA A 95 15.57 22.34 10.60
CA ALA A 95 16.47 22.79 9.53
C ALA A 95 17.57 23.76 10.03
N GLN A 96 17.38 24.41 11.17
CA GLN A 96 18.36 25.28 11.79
C GLN A 96 19.60 24.50 12.28
N GLY A 97 20.55 24.24 11.42
CA GLY A 97 21.78 23.53 11.78
C GLY A 97 21.94 22.16 11.14
N GLU A 98 21.02 21.77 10.26
CA GLU A 98 21.14 20.51 9.50
C GLU A 98 21.27 20.82 7.98
N PRO A 99 22.50 20.91 7.45
CA PRO A 99 22.74 21.31 6.07
C PRO A 99 22.22 20.33 5.01
N ARG A 100 21.90 19.09 5.42
CA ARG A 100 21.31 18.08 4.53
C ARG A 100 19.80 18.21 4.41
N LEU A 101 19.14 19.05 5.23
CA LEU A 101 17.70 19.27 5.20
C LEU A 101 17.34 20.56 4.45
N THR A 102 16.55 20.41 3.39
CA THR A 102 15.93 21.54 2.70
C THR A 102 14.41 21.51 2.96
N VAL A 103 13.86 22.60 3.44
CA VAL A 103 12.42 22.78 3.64
C VAL A 103 11.88 23.69 2.56
N LEU A 104 10.88 23.21 1.80
CA LEU A 104 10.20 23.96 0.76
C LEU A 104 8.76 24.26 1.20
N GLU A 105 8.30 25.45 0.88
CA GLU A 105 6.87 25.79 0.95
C GLU A 105 6.23 25.53 -0.41
N GLY A 106 5.19 24.70 -0.43
CA GLY A 106 4.51 24.28 -1.64
C GLY A 106 3.88 25.45 -2.37
N GLN A 107 4.15 25.56 -3.66
CA GLN A 107 3.50 26.55 -4.53
C GLN A 107 2.09 26.05 -4.89
N PRO A 108 1.11 26.96 -5.07
CA PRO A 108 -0.21 26.59 -5.56
C PRO A 108 -0.12 25.78 -6.84
N GLY A 109 -0.83 24.65 -6.87
CA GLY A 109 -0.89 23.81 -8.06
C GLY A 109 -1.92 24.30 -9.07
N PRO A 110 -1.87 23.81 -10.31
CA PRO A 110 -2.98 23.93 -11.26
C PRO A 110 -4.26 23.34 -10.65
N ASP A 111 -5.42 23.93 -10.95
CA ASP A 111 -6.72 23.67 -10.30
C ASP A 111 -7.22 22.21 -10.26
N LEU A 112 -6.59 21.32 -11.02
CA LEU A 112 -6.98 19.90 -11.16
C LEU A 112 -5.99 18.90 -10.53
N HIS A 113 -4.97 19.36 -9.78
CA HIS A 113 -3.98 18.46 -9.20
C HIS A 113 -4.30 18.13 -7.74
N PRO A 114 -4.44 16.84 -7.35
CA PRO A 114 -4.39 16.45 -5.95
C PRO A 114 -3.11 17.00 -5.30
N GLY A 115 -3.22 17.64 -4.14
CA GLY A 115 -2.11 18.36 -3.49
C GLY A 115 -0.85 17.52 -3.35
N LYS A 116 -0.97 16.22 -2.99
CA LYS A 116 0.17 15.32 -2.85
C LYS A 116 0.98 15.16 -4.15
N ASN A 117 0.31 14.93 -5.29
CA ASN A 117 1.00 14.73 -6.58
C ASN A 117 1.76 15.98 -7.00
N TRP A 118 1.19 17.16 -6.77
CA TRP A 118 1.83 18.42 -7.06
C TRP A 118 3.02 18.69 -6.13
N ALA A 119 2.87 18.40 -4.83
CA ALA A 119 3.96 18.48 -3.87
C ALA A 119 5.12 17.55 -4.25
N CYS A 120 4.83 16.30 -4.62
CA CYS A 120 5.84 15.34 -5.08
C CYS A 120 6.52 15.76 -6.38
N SER A 121 5.81 16.43 -7.30
CA SER A 121 6.42 16.98 -8.52
C SER A 121 7.43 18.08 -8.19
N GLN A 122 7.05 19.05 -7.34
CA GLN A 122 7.95 20.12 -6.90
C GLN A 122 9.18 19.57 -6.16
N LEU A 123 9.00 18.55 -5.33
CA LEU A 123 10.11 17.84 -4.66
C LEU A 123 11.08 17.23 -5.66
N ALA A 124 10.56 16.55 -6.69
CA ALA A 124 11.37 15.92 -7.73
C ALA A 124 12.15 16.96 -8.57
N ASP A 125 11.57 18.13 -8.80
CA ASP A 125 12.22 19.22 -9.54
C ASP A 125 13.38 19.84 -8.73
N ALA A 126 13.24 19.90 -7.40
CA ALA A 126 14.28 20.39 -6.50
C ALA A 126 15.40 19.37 -6.23
N ALA A 127 15.17 18.10 -6.50
CA ALA A 127 16.08 17.00 -6.19
C ALA A 127 17.35 17.02 -7.05
N ARG A 128 18.52 16.83 -6.40
CA ARG A 128 19.84 16.77 -7.07
C ARG A 128 20.31 15.33 -7.30
N GLY A 129 19.87 14.39 -6.46
CA GLY A 129 20.27 13.00 -6.51
C GLY A 129 19.96 12.29 -7.84
N GLU A 130 20.70 11.23 -8.13
CA GLU A 130 20.45 10.32 -9.25
C GLU A 130 19.34 9.32 -8.91
N LEU A 131 19.12 9.08 -7.62
CA LEU A 131 18.02 8.29 -7.09
C LEU A 131 17.03 9.19 -6.34
N LEU A 132 15.74 8.99 -6.59
CA LEU A 132 14.65 9.72 -5.93
C LEU A 132 13.93 8.76 -4.98
N PHE A 133 14.05 9.01 -3.67
CA PHE A 133 13.42 8.20 -2.64
C PHE A 133 12.19 8.95 -2.06
N PHE A 134 11.01 8.64 -2.57
CA PHE A 134 9.77 9.19 -2.02
C PHE A 134 9.32 8.38 -0.81
N THR A 135 8.95 9.07 0.25
CA THR A 135 8.37 8.47 1.47
C THR A 135 7.36 9.42 2.12
N ASP A 136 6.41 8.86 2.85
CA ASP A 136 5.38 9.64 3.54
C ASP A 136 5.89 10.19 4.89
N ALA A 137 5.33 11.31 5.35
CA ALA A 137 5.74 11.99 6.59
C ALA A 137 5.38 11.24 7.89
N ASP A 138 4.59 10.17 7.81
CA ASP A 138 4.17 9.29 8.91
C ASP A 138 5.02 8.02 9.05
N THR A 139 6.18 7.98 8.37
CA THR A 139 7.14 6.88 8.38
C THR A 139 8.32 7.14 9.31
N VAL A 140 8.92 6.05 9.82
CA VAL A 140 10.17 6.09 10.59
C VAL A 140 11.12 5.04 10.00
N HIS A 141 12.35 5.46 9.72
CA HIS A 141 13.34 4.69 8.97
C HIS A 141 14.48 4.21 9.87
N HIS A 142 14.90 2.96 9.68
CA HIS A 142 16.13 2.45 10.30
C HIS A 142 17.34 3.12 9.64
N PRO A 143 18.46 3.35 10.34
CA PRO A 143 19.66 3.97 9.75
C PRO A 143 20.18 3.29 8.47
N GLU A 144 20.04 1.99 8.34
CA GLU A 144 20.46 1.24 7.15
C GLU A 144 19.46 1.27 5.98
N THR A 145 18.35 2.01 6.07
CA THR A 145 17.28 1.92 5.06
C THR A 145 17.77 2.30 3.67
N LEU A 146 18.46 3.42 3.51
CA LEU A 146 18.99 3.83 2.19
C LEU A 146 19.98 2.83 1.64
N LEU A 147 20.93 2.38 2.46
CA LEU A 147 21.94 1.39 2.05
C LEU A 147 21.28 0.11 1.54
N LYS A 148 20.26 -0.38 2.24
CA LYS A 148 19.59 -1.64 1.87
C LYS A 148 18.62 -1.47 0.72
N ALA A 149 17.97 -0.32 0.61
CA ALA A 149 17.08 -0.01 -0.51
C ALA A 149 17.86 0.15 -1.82
N THR A 150 18.98 0.88 -1.81
CA THR A 150 19.84 1.04 -3.00
C THR A 150 20.50 -0.28 -3.41
N ALA A 151 20.96 -1.08 -2.44
CA ALA A 151 21.45 -2.43 -2.70
C ALA A 151 20.38 -3.33 -3.35
N ALA A 152 19.13 -3.24 -2.91
CA ALA A 152 18.04 -4.00 -3.49
C ALA A 152 17.66 -3.48 -4.90
N LEU A 153 17.66 -2.17 -5.12
CA LEU A 153 17.42 -1.57 -6.44
C LEU A 153 18.43 -2.10 -7.47
N GLU A 154 19.73 -2.08 -7.12
CA GLU A 154 20.80 -2.58 -7.98
C GLU A 154 20.72 -4.08 -8.17
N GLY A 155 20.58 -4.85 -7.07
CA GLY A 155 20.54 -6.32 -7.12
C GLY A 155 19.36 -6.88 -7.90
N GLU A 156 18.23 -6.17 -7.95
CA GLU A 156 17.07 -6.50 -8.76
C GLU A 156 17.10 -5.85 -10.16
N SER A 157 18.11 -5.04 -10.46
CA SER A 157 18.21 -4.22 -11.68
C SER A 157 16.90 -3.45 -11.94
N ALA A 158 16.35 -2.84 -10.89
CA ALA A 158 15.07 -2.14 -10.94
C ALA A 158 15.24 -0.66 -11.29
N ASP A 159 14.23 -0.10 -11.97
CA ASP A 159 14.07 1.33 -12.21
C ASP A 159 13.16 1.98 -11.17
N LEU A 160 12.24 1.17 -10.62
CA LEU A 160 11.44 1.47 -9.45
C LEU A 160 11.52 0.31 -8.45
N LEU A 161 11.95 0.60 -7.24
CA LEU A 161 11.81 -0.28 -6.09
C LEU A 161 10.74 0.28 -5.15
N THR A 162 9.78 -0.54 -4.76
CA THR A 162 8.78 -0.22 -3.75
C THR A 162 8.76 -1.29 -2.66
N GLY A 163 8.26 -0.96 -1.48
CA GLY A 163 8.35 -1.91 -0.38
C GLY A 163 7.22 -1.79 0.64
N TYR A 164 6.91 -2.93 1.29
CA TYR A 164 5.93 -3.00 2.38
C TYR A 164 6.59 -2.66 3.71
N PRO A 165 6.32 -1.48 4.31
CA PRO A 165 6.75 -1.15 5.65
C PRO A 165 5.92 -1.91 6.69
N ARG A 166 6.46 -2.03 7.90
CA ARG A 166 5.69 -2.53 9.04
C ARG A 166 4.65 -1.51 9.46
N GLN A 167 3.38 -1.89 9.44
CA GLN A 167 2.30 -1.05 9.91
C GLN A 167 2.19 -1.11 11.44
N VAL A 168 2.23 0.06 12.10
CA VAL A 168 2.02 0.21 13.53
C VAL A 168 0.52 0.34 13.80
N LEU A 169 -0.06 -0.64 14.47
CA LEU A 169 -1.51 -0.79 14.66
C LEU A 169 -1.87 -0.65 16.15
N GLN A 170 -2.52 0.41 16.55
CA GLN A 170 -2.92 0.62 17.95
C GLN A 170 -4.43 0.47 18.16
N THR A 171 -5.25 1.17 17.39
CA THR A 171 -6.72 1.12 17.48
C THR A 171 -7.30 -0.08 16.72
N TRP A 172 -8.53 -0.44 17.03
CA TRP A 172 -9.23 -1.54 16.34
C TRP A 172 -9.47 -1.26 14.85
N GLY A 173 -9.78 0.00 14.49
CA GLY A 173 -9.92 0.37 13.08
C GLY A 173 -8.61 0.20 12.31
N GLU A 174 -7.46 0.58 12.91
CA GLU A 174 -6.15 0.32 12.29
C GLU A 174 -5.91 -1.18 12.12
N LYS A 175 -6.20 -2.00 13.15
CA LYS A 175 -5.98 -3.46 13.12
C LYS A 175 -6.83 -4.20 12.08
N LEU A 176 -8.04 -3.72 11.82
CA LEU A 176 -8.97 -4.38 10.89
C LEU A 176 -8.85 -3.87 9.45
N LEU A 177 -8.48 -2.61 9.25
CA LEU A 177 -8.46 -2.03 7.90
C LEU A 177 -7.05 -1.97 7.30
N VAL A 178 -6.06 -1.44 8.04
CA VAL A 178 -4.74 -1.13 7.47
C VAL A 178 -4.02 -2.33 6.85
N PRO A 179 -4.01 -3.54 7.44
CA PRO A 179 -3.34 -4.69 6.85
C PRO A 179 -3.91 -5.17 5.52
N PHE A 180 -5.16 -4.82 5.23
CA PHE A 180 -5.92 -5.40 4.11
C PHE A 180 -5.26 -5.19 2.74
N PHE A 181 -4.79 -3.99 2.43
CA PHE A 181 -4.17 -3.73 1.13
C PHE A 181 -2.90 -4.55 0.90
N SER A 182 -1.98 -4.52 1.86
CA SER A 182 -0.73 -5.28 1.74
C SER A 182 -0.98 -6.79 1.71
N TRP A 183 -1.95 -7.27 2.51
CA TRP A 183 -2.40 -8.64 2.48
C TRP A 183 -3.02 -9.01 1.12
N ALA A 184 -3.94 -8.21 0.60
CA ALA A 184 -4.63 -8.48 -0.67
C ALA A 184 -3.64 -8.56 -1.85
N VAL A 185 -2.65 -7.69 -1.87
CA VAL A 185 -1.61 -7.74 -2.91
C VAL A 185 -0.80 -9.03 -2.79
N LEU A 186 -0.36 -9.42 -1.60
CA LEU A 186 0.40 -10.67 -1.41
C LEU A 186 -0.39 -11.91 -1.80
N VAL A 187 -1.71 -11.89 -1.61
CA VAL A 187 -2.58 -13.07 -1.81
C VAL A 187 -3.12 -13.15 -3.25
N PHE A 188 -3.51 -12.02 -3.84
CA PHE A 188 -4.23 -12.03 -5.13
C PHE A 188 -3.40 -11.58 -6.33
N PHE A 189 -2.24 -10.95 -6.14
CA PHE A 189 -1.42 -10.44 -7.25
C PHE A 189 -0.20 -11.36 -7.47
N PRO A 190 -0.16 -12.17 -8.51
CA PRO A 190 0.97 -13.06 -8.78
C PRO A 190 2.18 -12.27 -9.29
N LEU A 191 2.99 -11.70 -8.38
CA LEU A 191 4.11 -10.82 -8.68
C LEU A 191 5.10 -11.42 -9.69
N GLY A 192 5.40 -12.72 -9.57
CA GLY A 192 6.31 -13.40 -10.51
C GLY A 192 5.78 -13.41 -11.94
N LEU A 193 4.48 -13.45 -12.13
CA LEU A 193 3.83 -13.33 -13.43
C LEU A 193 3.80 -11.86 -13.86
N ALA A 194 3.44 -10.95 -12.95
CA ALA A 194 3.40 -9.52 -13.19
C ALA A 194 4.73 -8.95 -13.67
N TYR A 195 5.86 -9.46 -13.17
CA TYR A 195 7.20 -9.05 -13.63
C TYR A 195 7.54 -9.46 -15.06
N ARG A 196 6.81 -10.43 -15.65
CA ARG A 196 7.09 -11.02 -16.97
C ARG A 196 6.10 -10.62 -18.05
N ILE A 197 4.87 -10.32 -17.66
CA ILE A 197 3.80 -9.97 -18.59
C ILE A 197 3.73 -8.44 -18.73
N PRO A 198 3.72 -7.88 -19.94
CA PRO A 198 3.61 -6.44 -20.17
C PRO A 198 2.17 -5.93 -19.93
N SER A 199 1.61 -6.27 -18.79
CA SER A 199 0.26 -5.87 -18.35
C SER A 199 0.33 -5.23 -16.99
N ALA A 200 -0.18 -4.03 -16.89
CA ALA A 200 -0.20 -3.27 -15.64
C ALA A 200 -1.26 -3.74 -14.62
N ILE A 201 -2.07 -4.77 -14.93
CA ILE A 201 -3.18 -5.22 -14.06
C ILE A 201 -2.68 -5.68 -12.69
N PHE A 202 -1.57 -6.42 -12.65
CA PHE A 202 -0.99 -6.93 -11.40
C PHE A 202 0.15 -6.07 -10.85
N THR A 203 0.37 -4.89 -11.44
CA THR A 203 1.38 -3.96 -10.95
C THR A 203 0.88 -3.32 -9.65
N THR A 204 1.77 -3.24 -8.67
CA THR A 204 1.47 -2.65 -7.36
C THR A 204 2.64 -1.81 -6.86
N ALA A 205 2.35 -0.85 -6.02
CA ALA A 205 3.33 -0.08 -5.27
C ALA A 205 2.77 0.34 -3.92
N VAL A 206 3.66 0.84 -3.07
CA VAL A 206 3.34 1.36 -1.74
C VAL A 206 4.01 2.71 -1.60
N GLY A 207 3.21 3.78 -1.53
CA GLY A 207 3.67 5.16 -1.52
C GLY A 207 4.59 5.52 -0.35
N GLN A 208 4.55 4.75 0.73
CA GLN A 208 5.42 4.90 1.90
C GLN A 208 6.89 4.56 1.62
N MET A 209 7.18 3.91 0.49
CA MET A 209 8.55 3.62 0.03
C MET A 209 8.55 3.43 -1.49
N MET A 210 9.04 4.43 -2.22
CA MET A 210 9.23 4.37 -3.66
C MET A 210 10.61 4.94 -4.01
N LEU A 211 11.54 4.08 -4.44
CA LEU A 211 12.88 4.46 -4.87
C LEU A 211 12.98 4.34 -6.39
N PHE A 212 13.15 5.46 -7.07
CA PHE A 212 13.27 5.53 -8.53
C PHE A 212 14.69 5.84 -8.97
N ARG A 213 15.09 5.31 -10.12
CA ARG A 213 16.12 5.96 -10.94
C ARG A 213 15.51 7.24 -11.52
N LYS A 214 16.21 8.37 -11.34
CA LYS A 214 15.72 9.70 -11.75
C LYS A 214 15.39 9.75 -13.24
N GLU A 215 16.18 9.08 -14.07
CA GLU A 215 15.94 9.01 -15.51
C GLU A 215 14.62 8.31 -15.83
N ALA A 216 14.36 7.14 -15.22
CA ALA A 216 13.11 6.42 -15.42
C ALA A 216 11.90 7.22 -14.91
N TYR A 217 12.02 7.87 -13.72
CA TYR A 217 10.99 8.75 -13.21
C TYR A 217 10.65 9.90 -14.16
N ARG A 218 11.67 10.55 -14.73
CA ARG A 218 11.49 11.64 -15.72
C ARG A 218 10.89 11.14 -17.03
N ALA A 219 11.36 9.99 -17.52
CA ALA A 219 10.88 9.39 -18.77
C ALA A 219 9.37 9.12 -18.73
N ILE A 220 8.84 8.68 -17.60
CA ILE A 220 7.40 8.47 -17.43
C ILE A 220 6.61 9.77 -17.14
N GLY A 221 7.27 10.94 -17.03
CA GLY A 221 6.65 12.22 -16.67
C GLY A 221 6.36 12.38 -15.18
N GLY A 222 6.90 11.51 -14.32
CA GLY A 222 6.81 11.59 -12.86
C GLY A 222 5.38 11.75 -12.31
N HIS A 223 5.25 12.42 -11.17
CA HIS A 223 3.94 12.69 -10.55
C HIS A 223 3.07 13.64 -11.39
N ALA A 224 3.66 14.52 -12.19
CA ALA A 224 2.90 15.34 -13.14
C ALA A 224 2.17 14.47 -14.18
N GLY A 225 2.80 13.38 -14.63
CA GLY A 225 2.21 12.42 -15.56
C GLY A 225 1.04 11.58 -15.01
N VAL A 226 0.79 11.65 -13.69
CA VAL A 226 -0.31 10.97 -12.98
C VAL A 226 -1.11 11.95 -12.11
N SER A 227 -1.07 13.22 -12.45
CA SER A 227 -1.57 14.34 -11.65
C SER A 227 -3.00 14.21 -11.14
N GLN A 228 -3.87 13.52 -11.88
CA GLN A 228 -5.29 13.33 -11.50
C GLN A 228 -5.54 12.05 -10.71
N SER A 229 -4.50 11.24 -10.44
CA SER A 229 -4.68 9.99 -9.72
C SER A 229 -4.81 10.22 -8.22
N ILE A 230 -5.81 9.57 -7.60
CA ILE A 230 -5.96 9.52 -6.14
C ILE A 230 -4.97 8.53 -5.52
N VAL A 231 -4.58 7.50 -6.29
CA VAL A 231 -3.65 6.43 -5.89
C VAL A 231 -2.40 6.58 -6.76
N ASP A 232 -1.60 7.59 -6.45
CA ASP A 232 -0.44 8.02 -7.22
C ASP A 232 0.62 6.92 -7.35
N ASP A 233 0.91 6.21 -6.25
CA ASP A 233 1.86 5.12 -6.17
C ASP A 233 1.55 4.00 -7.19
N LEU A 234 0.30 3.54 -7.18
CA LEU A 234 -0.15 2.51 -8.11
C LEU A 234 -0.10 2.99 -9.57
N SER A 235 -0.48 4.24 -9.81
CA SER A 235 -0.47 4.82 -11.15
C SER A 235 0.94 5.02 -11.71
N LEU A 236 1.89 5.45 -10.88
CA LEU A 236 3.30 5.54 -11.24
C LEU A 236 3.90 4.16 -11.55
N ALA A 237 3.64 3.16 -10.70
CA ALA A 237 4.14 1.81 -10.93
C ALA A 237 3.57 1.20 -12.22
N ARG A 238 2.28 1.42 -12.49
CA ARG A 238 1.65 0.99 -13.76
C ARG A 238 2.27 1.67 -14.97
N LYS A 239 2.62 2.95 -14.84
CA LYS A 239 3.25 3.71 -15.91
C LYS A 239 4.68 3.26 -16.15
N ILE A 240 5.49 3.07 -15.10
CA ILE A 240 6.84 2.47 -15.16
C ILE A 240 6.79 1.13 -15.93
N HIS A 241 5.86 0.26 -15.54
CA HIS A 241 5.75 -1.06 -16.17
C HIS A 241 5.29 -0.99 -17.64
N ARG A 242 4.31 -0.12 -17.94
CA ARG A 242 3.78 0.07 -19.29
C ARG A 242 4.83 0.62 -20.25
N ASP A 243 5.68 1.52 -19.76
CA ASP A 243 6.72 2.17 -20.55
C ASP A 243 8.01 1.31 -20.66
N GLY A 244 7.95 0.04 -20.18
CA GLY A 244 9.01 -0.96 -20.37
C GLY A 244 10.11 -0.93 -19.29
N PHE A 245 9.97 -0.10 -18.26
CA PHE A 245 10.89 -0.06 -17.12
C PHE A 245 10.63 -1.20 -16.13
N ARG A 246 11.65 -1.56 -15.36
CA ARG A 246 11.57 -2.62 -14.37
C ARG A 246 11.15 -2.09 -13.01
N TRP A 247 10.06 -2.59 -12.49
CA TRP A 247 9.63 -2.36 -11.12
C TRP A 247 9.78 -3.63 -10.29
N ARG A 248 10.07 -3.47 -9.00
CA ARG A 248 10.20 -4.59 -8.05
C ARG A 248 9.60 -4.21 -6.71
N VAL A 249 9.08 -5.22 -6.03
CA VAL A 249 8.53 -5.11 -4.68
C VAL A 249 9.44 -5.87 -3.71
N VAL A 250 9.82 -5.24 -2.62
CA VAL A 250 10.60 -5.86 -1.56
C VAL A 250 9.91 -5.72 -0.21
N SER A 251 10.27 -6.55 0.76
CA SER A 251 9.86 -6.35 2.13
C SER A 251 10.86 -5.43 2.83
N VAL A 252 10.34 -4.35 3.40
CA VAL A 252 11.10 -3.39 4.22
C VAL A 252 10.54 -3.28 5.63
N SER A 253 9.79 -4.27 6.06
CA SER A 253 9.11 -4.28 7.37
C SER A 253 10.06 -4.26 8.59
N ASP A 254 11.34 -4.57 8.38
CA ASP A 254 12.41 -4.48 9.37
C ASP A 254 13.27 -3.21 9.22
N LEU A 255 12.99 -2.38 8.22
CA LEU A 255 13.70 -1.13 7.91
C LEU A 255 12.83 0.10 8.05
N ILE A 256 11.55 0.00 7.72
CA ILE A 256 10.60 1.11 7.74
C ILE A 256 9.38 0.72 8.54
N SER A 257 8.93 1.59 9.41
CA SER A 257 7.63 1.49 10.09
C SER A 257 6.78 2.70 9.77
N CYS A 258 5.46 2.51 9.69
CA CYS A 258 4.50 3.55 9.39
C CYS A 258 3.30 3.46 10.34
N ARG A 259 2.82 4.58 10.81
CA ARG A 259 1.53 4.70 11.47
C ARG A 259 0.61 5.64 10.70
N MET A 260 -0.05 5.08 9.71
CA MET A 260 -0.88 5.78 8.73
C MET A 260 -2.07 6.54 9.35
N TYR A 261 -2.68 5.99 10.39
CA TYR A 261 -3.84 6.55 11.08
C TYR A 261 -3.67 6.47 12.60
N ARG A 262 -4.28 7.39 13.33
CA ARG A 262 -4.21 7.44 14.79
C ARG A 262 -5.54 7.08 15.46
N THR A 263 -6.64 7.10 14.71
CA THR A 263 -7.99 6.75 15.19
C THR A 263 -8.70 5.80 14.24
N SER A 264 -9.68 5.05 14.76
CA SER A 264 -10.51 4.17 13.93
C SER A 264 -11.32 4.95 12.88
N SER A 265 -11.73 6.18 13.18
CA SER A 265 -12.44 7.04 12.21
C SER A 265 -11.53 7.43 11.06
N GLN A 266 -10.30 7.88 11.34
CA GLN A 266 -9.32 8.21 10.31
C GLN A 266 -9.01 7.01 9.41
N ALA A 267 -8.86 5.80 9.98
CA ALA A 267 -8.66 4.59 9.21
C ALA A 267 -9.85 4.32 8.27
N LEU A 268 -11.08 4.40 8.77
CA LEU A 268 -12.29 4.22 7.97
C LEU A 268 -12.42 5.27 6.85
N GLU A 269 -12.12 6.53 7.13
CA GLU A 269 -12.15 7.62 6.16
C GLU A 269 -11.12 7.41 5.04
N GLY A 270 -9.88 7.12 5.40
CA GLY A 270 -8.80 6.88 4.45
C GLY A 270 -9.07 5.67 3.55
N PHE A 271 -9.52 4.55 4.12
CA PHE A 271 -9.89 3.36 3.35
C PHE A 271 -11.10 3.61 2.46
N SER A 272 -12.12 4.29 2.96
CA SER A 272 -13.29 4.67 2.15
C SER A 272 -12.94 5.58 0.96
N LYS A 273 -11.90 6.39 1.07
CA LYS A 273 -11.38 7.19 -0.06
C LYS A 273 -10.68 6.32 -1.11
N ASN A 274 -9.86 5.36 -0.66
CA ASN A 274 -8.92 4.67 -1.53
C ASN A 274 -9.48 3.40 -2.20
N LEU A 275 -10.46 2.70 -1.57
CA LEU A 275 -10.88 1.39 -2.04
C LEU A 275 -11.46 1.41 -3.46
N PHE A 276 -12.43 2.27 -3.77
CA PHE A 276 -12.99 2.33 -5.12
C PHE A 276 -12.03 2.99 -6.12
N ALA A 277 -11.21 3.94 -5.67
CA ALA A 277 -10.18 4.56 -6.50
C ALA A 277 -9.09 3.56 -6.94
N ALA A 278 -8.74 2.56 -6.11
CA ALA A 278 -7.80 1.50 -6.46
C ALA A 278 -8.27 0.65 -7.65
N PHE A 279 -9.59 0.59 -7.88
CA PHE A 279 -10.21 -0.02 -9.06
C PHE A 279 -10.41 0.96 -10.23
N GLU A 280 -9.79 2.14 -10.19
CA GLU A 280 -9.95 3.19 -11.22
C GLU A 280 -11.42 3.58 -11.43
N PHE A 281 -12.22 3.53 -10.37
CA PHE A 281 -13.67 3.77 -10.38
C PHE A 281 -14.46 2.83 -11.31
N ARG A 282 -13.97 1.60 -11.54
CA ARG A 282 -14.65 0.57 -12.33
C ARG A 282 -15.60 -0.23 -11.45
N LEU A 283 -16.89 -0.10 -11.70
CA LEU A 283 -17.95 -0.61 -10.81
C LEU A 283 -18.00 -2.15 -10.77
N LEU A 284 -18.04 -2.81 -11.94
CA LEU A 284 -18.20 -4.27 -11.99
C LEU A 284 -17.00 -5.02 -11.38
N PRO A 285 -15.73 -4.70 -11.70
CA PRO A 285 -14.59 -5.31 -11.04
C PRO A 285 -14.58 -5.09 -9.53
N PHE A 286 -14.97 -3.89 -9.08
CA PHE A 286 -15.06 -3.57 -7.66
C PHE A 286 -16.11 -4.42 -6.93
N ILE A 287 -17.34 -4.44 -7.44
CA ILE A 287 -18.44 -5.26 -6.86
C ILE A 287 -18.05 -6.73 -6.85
N PHE A 288 -17.52 -7.25 -7.98
CA PHE A 288 -17.09 -8.64 -8.07
C PHE A 288 -16.03 -8.98 -7.02
N ALA A 289 -15.00 -8.13 -6.87
CA ALA A 289 -13.90 -8.39 -5.93
C ALA A 289 -14.39 -8.51 -4.48
N PHE A 290 -15.27 -7.59 -4.04
CA PHE A 290 -15.78 -7.61 -2.67
C PHE A 290 -16.81 -8.70 -2.44
N LEU A 291 -17.77 -8.94 -3.36
CA LEU A 291 -18.68 -10.09 -3.26
C LEU A 291 -17.91 -11.42 -3.20
N TRP A 292 -16.86 -11.56 -4.04
CA TRP A 292 -16.03 -12.76 -4.04
C TRP A 292 -15.25 -12.92 -2.73
N LEU A 293 -14.77 -11.81 -2.16
CA LEU A 293 -14.11 -11.82 -0.86
C LEU A 293 -15.04 -12.34 0.25
N GLY A 294 -16.28 -11.87 0.29
CA GLY A 294 -17.30 -12.34 1.22
C GLY A 294 -17.61 -13.83 1.05
N ILE A 295 -17.83 -14.29 -0.19
CA ILE A 295 -18.07 -15.71 -0.50
C ILE A 295 -16.86 -16.55 -0.06
N LEU A 296 -15.65 -16.13 -0.38
CA LEU A 296 -14.44 -16.91 -0.12
C LEU A 296 -14.15 -17.10 1.37
N PHE A 297 -14.41 -16.10 2.21
CA PHE A 297 -13.98 -16.09 3.60
C PHE A 297 -15.11 -16.10 4.63
N LEU A 298 -16.31 -15.60 4.29
CA LEU A 298 -17.42 -15.56 5.25
C LEU A 298 -18.40 -16.73 5.06
N GLU A 299 -18.65 -17.15 3.83
CA GLU A 299 -19.64 -18.21 3.57
C GLU A 299 -19.30 -19.54 4.25
N PRO A 300 -18.03 -20.04 4.26
CA PRO A 300 -17.70 -21.28 4.98
C PRO A 300 -18.00 -21.21 6.47
N LEU A 301 -17.79 -20.04 7.09
CA LEU A 301 -18.11 -19.82 8.50
C LEU A 301 -19.63 -19.82 8.74
N VAL A 302 -20.37 -19.14 7.88
CA VAL A 302 -21.85 -19.10 7.94
C VAL A 302 -22.42 -20.50 7.77
N LEU A 303 -21.94 -21.28 6.81
CA LEU A 303 -22.36 -22.65 6.58
C LEU A 303 -22.05 -23.57 7.78
N LEU A 304 -20.89 -23.39 8.43
CA LEU A 304 -20.56 -24.12 9.65
C LEU A 304 -21.55 -23.80 10.77
N LEU A 305 -21.84 -22.52 11.00
CA LEU A 305 -22.79 -22.09 12.05
C LEU A 305 -24.22 -22.63 11.80
N ILE A 306 -24.66 -22.58 10.53
CA ILE A 306 -25.96 -23.12 10.11
C ILE A 306 -26.02 -24.67 10.30
N ASN A 307 -24.92 -25.37 10.01
CA ASN A 307 -24.79 -26.80 10.18
C ASN A 307 -24.85 -27.19 11.67
N ILE A 308 -24.10 -26.49 12.53
CA ILE A 308 -24.12 -26.70 13.99
C ILE A 308 -25.54 -26.44 14.56
N ALA A 309 -26.25 -25.44 14.02
CA ALA A 309 -27.63 -25.15 14.40
C ALA A 309 -28.66 -26.21 13.88
N GLY A 310 -28.22 -27.27 13.21
CA GLY A 310 -29.06 -28.33 12.68
C GLY A 310 -29.98 -27.93 11.51
N LYS A 311 -29.74 -26.73 10.90
CA LYS A 311 -30.61 -26.16 9.87
C LYS A 311 -30.14 -26.41 8.42
N ALA A 312 -28.93 -26.96 8.23
CA ALA A 312 -28.41 -27.32 6.91
C ALA A 312 -27.72 -28.69 6.94
N PRO A 313 -28.45 -29.81 6.85
CA PRO A 313 -27.85 -31.13 6.75
C PRO A 313 -27.30 -31.35 5.34
N GLY A 314 -26.10 -30.89 5.03
CA GLY A 314 -25.61 -31.09 3.67
C GLY A 314 -24.16 -30.78 3.42
N ALA A 315 -23.56 -29.83 4.14
CA ALA A 315 -22.14 -29.57 4.01
C ALA A 315 -21.33 -30.60 4.82
N ASN A 316 -20.30 -31.18 4.20
CA ASN A 316 -19.37 -32.05 4.91
C ASN A 316 -18.58 -31.21 5.93
N LEU A 317 -18.67 -31.59 7.21
CA LEU A 317 -17.94 -30.89 8.28
C LEU A 317 -16.42 -30.94 8.08
N GLY A 318 -15.90 -32.02 7.48
CA GLY A 318 -14.49 -32.15 7.16
C GLY A 318 -14.04 -31.12 6.13
N ASP A 319 -14.81 -30.93 5.06
CA ASP A 319 -14.49 -29.94 4.00
C ASP A 319 -14.59 -28.52 4.54
N LEU A 320 -15.60 -28.24 5.39
CA LEU A 320 -15.72 -26.94 6.07
C LEU A 320 -14.52 -26.67 6.97
N ALA A 321 -14.08 -27.65 7.75
CA ALA A 321 -12.91 -27.52 8.62
C ALA A 321 -11.62 -27.23 7.82
N VAL A 322 -11.44 -27.93 6.68
CA VAL A 322 -10.32 -27.70 5.76
C VAL A 322 -10.37 -26.28 5.19
N CYS A 323 -11.54 -25.85 4.70
CA CYS A 323 -11.72 -24.51 4.13
C CYS A 323 -11.42 -23.40 5.16
N LEU A 324 -11.91 -23.52 6.39
CA LEU A 324 -11.63 -22.58 7.46
C LEU A 324 -10.16 -22.60 7.89
N GLY A 325 -9.53 -23.77 7.96
CA GLY A 325 -8.10 -23.92 8.22
C GLY A 325 -7.25 -23.22 7.15
N LEU A 326 -7.60 -23.40 5.89
CA LEU A 326 -6.95 -22.69 4.76
C LEU A 326 -7.18 -21.18 4.85
N SER A 327 -8.40 -20.72 5.18
CA SER A 327 -8.67 -19.31 5.42
C SER A 327 -7.71 -18.73 6.45
N ILE A 328 -7.55 -19.39 7.60
CA ILE A 328 -6.61 -18.95 8.64
C ILE A 328 -5.18 -18.90 8.09
N LEU A 329 -4.71 -19.89 7.33
CA LEU A 329 -3.36 -19.91 6.77
C LEU A 329 -3.13 -18.78 5.74
N VAL A 330 -4.11 -18.51 4.88
CA VAL A 330 -4.07 -17.44 3.88
C VAL A 330 -3.96 -16.05 4.54
N TRP A 331 -4.47 -15.87 5.75
CA TRP A 331 -4.31 -14.63 6.51
C TRP A 331 -3.04 -14.64 7.37
N LEU A 332 -2.74 -15.74 8.04
CA LEU A 332 -1.66 -15.88 9.00
C LEU A 332 -0.26 -15.70 8.36
N ILE A 333 -0.03 -16.40 7.25
CA ILE A 333 1.30 -16.42 6.60
C ILE A 333 1.70 -15.04 6.10
N PRO A 334 0.86 -14.30 5.33
CA PRO A 334 1.15 -12.92 4.97
C PRO A 334 1.31 -11.98 6.18
N TYR A 335 0.50 -12.14 7.22
CA TYR A 335 0.59 -11.30 8.42
C TYR A 335 1.94 -11.44 9.12
N ILE A 336 2.43 -12.67 9.28
CA ILE A 336 3.76 -12.93 9.83
C ILE A 336 4.84 -12.29 8.94
N HIS A 337 4.73 -12.42 7.61
CA HIS A 337 5.68 -11.82 6.68
C HIS A 337 5.72 -10.29 6.76
N LEU A 338 4.56 -9.64 6.91
CA LEU A 338 4.41 -8.20 7.06
C LEU A 338 4.79 -7.68 8.46
N GLY A 339 5.18 -8.56 9.38
CA GLY A 339 5.53 -8.18 10.75
C GLY A 339 4.32 -7.79 11.60
N LEU A 340 3.12 -8.26 11.25
CA LEU A 340 1.87 -8.02 11.96
C LEU A 340 1.64 -9.06 13.07
N PRO A 341 0.87 -8.74 14.12
CA PRO A 341 0.52 -9.71 15.16
C PRO A 341 -0.24 -10.91 14.59
N ALA A 342 0.30 -12.12 14.74
CA ALA A 342 -0.24 -13.36 14.17
C ALA A 342 -1.69 -13.64 14.59
N TRP A 343 -2.08 -13.28 15.83
CA TRP A 343 -3.44 -13.48 16.35
C TRP A 343 -4.52 -12.72 15.57
N LEU A 344 -4.15 -11.60 14.88
CA LEU A 344 -5.08 -10.86 14.02
C LEU A 344 -5.61 -11.71 12.87
N ALA A 345 -4.87 -12.72 12.44
CA ALA A 345 -5.32 -13.65 11.41
C ALA A 345 -6.58 -14.42 11.81
N LEU A 346 -6.77 -14.70 13.11
CA LEU A 346 -7.98 -15.35 13.62
C LEU A 346 -9.21 -14.44 13.54
N LEU A 347 -9.00 -13.14 13.44
CA LEU A 347 -10.07 -12.14 13.27
C LEU A 347 -10.40 -11.89 11.80
N TYR A 348 -9.91 -12.73 10.87
CA TYR A 348 -10.16 -12.52 9.45
C TYR A 348 -11.65 -12.31 9.09
N PRO A 349 -12.64 -12.99 9.73
CA PRO A 349 -14.03 -12.73 9.39
C PRO A 349 -14.48 -11.31 9.73
N VAL A 350 -14.01 -10.78 10.86
CA VAL A 350 -14.29 -9.40 11.29
C VAL A 350 -13.56 -8.41 10.39
N THR A 351 -12.33 -8.72 9.99
CA THR A 351 -11.53 -7.94 9.04
C THR A 351 -12.22 -7.87 7.68
N VAL A 352 -12.73 -8.99 7.17
CA VAL A 352 -13.47 -9.02 5.89
C VAL A 352 -14.72 -8.16 6.01
N LEU A 353 -15.55 -8.34 7.03
CA LEU A 353 -16.75 -7.52 7.24
C LEU A 353 -16.44 -6.02 7.35
N ALA A 354 -15.38 -5.63 8.06
CA ALA A 354 -14.97 -4.23 8.18
C ALA A 354 -14.58 -3.63 6.82
N ASN A 355 -13.89 -4.43 5.98
CA ASN A 355 -13.51 -3.98 4.64
C ASN A 355 -14.69 -3.97 3.67
N GLU A 356 -15.66 -4.90 3.76
CA GLU A 356 -16.92 -4.87 3.01
C GLU A 356 -17.72 -3.60 3.32
N LEU A 357 -17.86 -3.26 4.60
CA LEU A 357 -18.53 -2.03 5.02
C LEU A 357 -17.80 -0.77 4.54
N SER A 358 -16.48 -0.78 4.62
CA SER A 358 -15.65 0.31 4.10
C SER A 358 -15.75 0.44 2.58
N ALA A 359 -15.84 -0.68 1.85
CA ALA A 359 -16.04 -0.71 0.40
C ALA A 359 -17.43 -0.16 0.00
N ALA A 360 -18.47 -0.59 0.68
CA ALA A 360 -19.83 -0.05 0.46
C ALA A 360 -19.87 1.46 0.71
N ARG A 361 -19.20 1.94 1.78
CA ARG A 361 -19.07 3.37 2.07
C ARG A 361 -18.25 4.10 1.00
N SER A 362 -17.14 3.50 0.53
CA SER A 362 -16.29 4.04 -0.54
C SER A 362 -17.09 4.26 -1.82
N LEU A 363 -17.85 3.25 -2.24
CA LEU A 363 -18.73 3.34 -3.41
C LEU A 363 -19.78 4.44 -3.24
N TRP A 364 -20.47 4.45 -2.10
CA TRP A 364 -21.52 5.43 -1.82
C TRP A 364 -21.00 6.88 -1.83
N LEU A 365 -19.84 7.14 -1.20
CA LEU A 365 -19.20 8.46 -1.19
C LEU A 365 -18.77 8.90 -2.58
N SER A 366 -18.21 7.98 -3.37
CA SER A 366 -17.75 8.25 -4.73
C SER A 366 -18.90 8.58 -5.67
N LEU A 367 -20.01 7.81 -5.60
CA LEU A 367 -21.21 8.07 -6.41
C LEU A 367 -21.88 9.40 -6.07
N ARG A 368 -21.66 9.92 -4.85
CA ARG A 368 -22.20 11.22 -4.41
C ARG A 368 -21.24 12.39 -4.55
N GLY A 369 -20.01 12.17 -5.06
CA GLY A 369 -19.00 13.22 -5.17
C GLY A 369 -18.56 13.81 -3.83
N LYS A 370 -18.59 13.00 -2.75
CA LYS A 370 -18.29 13.44 -1.38
C LYS A 370 -16.98 12.86 -0.83
N LEU A 371 -16.00 12.63 -1.70
CA LEU A 371 -14.68 12.22 -1.26
C LEU A 371 -13.91 13.43 -0.70
N VAL A 372 -13.34 13.28 0.49
CA VAL A 372 -12.53 14.31 1.15
C VAL A 372 -11.17 13.73 1.56
N TRP A 373 -10.11 14.52 1.43
CA TRP A 373 -8.79 14.20 1.93
C TRP A 373 -8.13 15.42 2.54
N LYS A 374 -7.78 15.36 3.84
CA LYS A 374 -7.15 16.46 4.58
C LYS A 374 -7.82 17.82 4.27
N ASP A 375 -9.13 17.88 4.45
CA ASP A 375 -10.00 19.04 4.25
C ASP A 375 -10.19 19.52 2.78
N ARG A 376 -9.61 18.80 1.81
CA ARG A 376 -9.83 19.08 0.38
C ARG A 376 -10.86 18.10 -0.20
N VAL A 377 -11.88 18.64 -0.87
CA VAL A 377 -12.83 17.82 -1.66
C VAL A 377 -12.08 17.28 -2.87
N ILE A 378 -12.16 15.97 -3.07
CA ILE A 378 -11.62 15.31 -4.26
C ILE A 378 -12.78 15.04 -5.20
N GLU A 379 -12.75 15.62 -6.39
CA GLU A 379 -13.69 15.25 -7.44
C GLU A 379 -13.25 13.90 -8.03
N PRO A 380 -14.05 12.82 -7.86
CA PRO A 380 -13.73 11.55 -8.49
C PRO A 380 -13.82 11.70 -10.01
N SER A 381 -12.90 11.10 -10.73
CA SER A 381 -13.10 10.86 -12.17
C SER A 381 -14.44 10.15 -12.36
N SER A 382 -15.13 10.40 -13.47
CA SER A 382 -16.41 9.73 -13.75
C SER A 382 -16.25 8.21 -13.60
N TRP A 383 -17.14 7.58 -12.82
CA TRP A 383 -17.14 6.13 -12.67
C TRP A 383 -17.45 5.42 -13.99
N LYS A 384 -16.92 4.21 -14.15
CA LYS A 384 -17.04 3.39 -15.36
C LYS A 384 -17.67 2.05 -15.00
N TRP A 385 -18.37 1.44 -15.95
CA TRP A 385 -18.90 0.08 -15.75
C TRP A 385 -17.78 -0.98 -15.74
N LEU A 386 -16.82 -0.89 -16.68
CA LEU A 386 -15.67 -1.80 -16.92
C LEU A 386 -14.37 -1.03 -16.95
#